data_34254a4af71185111dea55034cee6f81
#
_entry.id   34254a4af71185111dea55034cee6f81
#
_cell.length_a   1.000
_cell.length_b   1.000
_cell.length_c   1.000
_cell.angle_alpha   90.00
_cell.angle_beta   90.00
_cell.angle_gamma   90.00
#
_symmetry.space_group_name_H-M   'P 1'
#
loop_
_entity.id
_entity.type
_entity.pdbx_description
1 polymer ?
#
loop_
_entity_poly.entity_id
_entity_poly.type
_entity_poly.pdbx_seq_one_letter_code
_entity_poly.pdbx_strand_id
1 'polypeptide(L)'
;MALKFITAEEAASFVHHDDNVGFSGFTPAGCPKVVPGAIAKKAIAEHEKGNPFQIGMFTGASTGDKLDGELARANAIKFRTPYQSNKDLRAALNAHQAQYFDLHLSELAQSLRYGFLGKIDVAIVEAADVTEDGEIVPTLSLIHI
;
A
#
# COMPACT_ATOMS: atom_id res chain seq x y z
N MET A 1 -18.56 11.91 -11.80
CA MET A 1 -17.18 12.33 -12.17
C MET A 1 -16.73 11.35 -13.24
N ALA A 2 -16.17 11.78 -14.38
CA ALA A 2 -15.73 10.85 -15.41
C ALA A 2 -14.53 10.04 -14.90
N LEU A 3 -14.55 8.73 -15.11
CA LEU A 3 -13.43 7.85 -14.81
C LEU A 3 -12.23 8.22 -15.71
N LYS A 4 -11.04 8.25 -15.13
CA LYS A 4 -9.80 8.47 -15.87
C LYS A 4 -8.97 7.17 -15.85
N PHE A 5 -8.67 6.66 -17.02
CA PHE A 5 -7.73 5.55 -17.18
C PHE A 5 -6.31 6.12 -17.30
N ILE A 6 -5.42 5.64 -16.44
CA ILE A 6 -4.04 6.14 -16.33
C ILE A 6 -3.06 4.97 -16.27
N THR A 7 -1.79 5.24 -16.53
CA THR A 7 -0.72 4.25 -16.36
C THR A 7 -0.38 4.05 -14.88
N ALA A 8 0.34 2.97 -14.56
CA ALA A 8 0.82 2.74 -13.19
C ALA A 8 1.81 3.81 -12.74
N GLU A 9 2.62 4.32 -13.64
CA GLU A 9 3.58 5.41 -13.40
C GLU A 9 2.85 6.72 -13.10
N GLU A 10 1.79 7.02 -13.84
CA GLU A 10 0.95 8.18 -13.58
C GLU A 10 0.23 8.02 -12.22
N ALA A 11 -0.29 6.83 -11.90
CA ALA A 11 -0.87 6.55 -10.59
C ALA A 11 0.15 6.73 -9.46
N ALA A 12 1.37 6.22 -9.61
CA ALA A 12 2.44 6.39 -8.64
C ALA A 12 2.89 7.86 -8.49
N SER A 13 2.63 8.73 -9.48
CA SER A 13 2.95 10.16 -9.37
C SER A 13 2.13 10.86 -8.29
N PHE A 14 0.93 10.37 -7.98
CA PHE A 14 0.07 10.92 -6.92
C PHE A 14 0.50 10.52 -5.50
N VAL A 15 1.42 9.59 -5.37
CA VAL A 15 1.96 9.16 -4.08
C VAL A 15 3.23 9.94 -3.78
N HIS A 16 3.28 10.64 -2.64
CA HIS A 16 4.40 11.47 -2.24
C HIS A 16 5.13 10.90 -1.03
N HIS A 17 6.28 11.47 -0.72
CA HIS A 17 7.00 11.15 0.51
C HIS A 17 6.13 11.47 1.72
N ASP A 18 6.12 10.57 2.71
CA ASP A 18 5.32 10.62 3.93
C ASP A 18 3.81 10.40 3.77
N ASP A 19 3.29 10.16 2.56
CA ASP A 19 1.89 9.79 2.40
C ASP A 19 1.57 8.46 3.10
N ASN A 20 0.37 8.39 3.65
CA ASN A 20 -0.24 7.16 4.15
C ASN A 20 -1.05 6.51 3.02
N VAL A 21 -0.63 5.34 2.61
CA VAL A 21 -1.23 4.62 1.48
C VAL A 21 -1.96 3.36 1.97
N GLY A 22 -3.25 3.30 1.70
CA GLY A 22 -4.08 2.12 1.95
C GLY A 22 -4.04 1.15 0.77
N PHE A 23 -3.86 -0.15 1.05
CA PHE A 23 -3.86 -1.19 0.03
C PHE A 23 -4.91 -2.25 0.34
N SER A 24 -5.66 -2.67 -0.69
CA SER A 24 -6.63 -3.75 -0.58
C SER A 24 -5.97 -5.12 -0.51
N GLY A 25 -6.74 -6.11 -0.12
CA GLY A 25 -6.40 -7.52 -0.29
C GLY A 25 -6.41 -8.35 0.99
N PHE A 26 -6.42 -9.66 0.77
CA PHE A 26 -6.24 -10.67 1.81
C PHE A 26 -5.16 -11.66 1.33
N THR A 27 -4.02 -11.72 2.01
CA THR A 27 -2.82 -12.40 1.55
C THR A 27 -2.46 -11.95 0.11
N PRO A 28 -2.10 -12.80 -0.87
CA PRO A 28 -1.85 -12.33 -2.22
C PRO A 28 -3.11 -12.07 -3.05
N ALA A 29 -4.31 -12.46 -2.57
CA ALA A 29 -5.56 -12.27 -3.29
C ALA A 29 -6.08 -10.84 -3.11
N GLY A 30 -6.46 -10.17 -4.21
CA GLY A 30 -6.92 -8.77 -4.19
C GLY A 30 -5.86 -7.75 -3.79
N CYS A 31 -4.62 -8.18 -3.68
CA CYS A 31 -3.47 -7.32 -3.42
C CYS A 31 -3.04 -6.63 -4.71
N PRO A 32 -2.95 -5.30 -4.77
CA PRO A 32 -2.46 -4.59 -5.94
C PRO A 32 -1.06 -5.06 -6.35
N LYS A 33 -0.86 -5.31 -7.64
CA LYS A 33 0.37 -5.95 -8.16
C LYS A 33 1.17 -5.06 -9.11
N VAL A 34 0.58 -3.99 -9.63
CA VAL A 34 1.18 -3.16 -10.68
C VAL A 34 1.64 -1.81 -10.11
N VAL A 35 0.75 -1.07 -9.47
CA VAL A 35 1.05 0.26 -8.92
C VAL A 35 2.13 0.22 -7.82
N PRO A 36 2.16 -0.78 -6.89
CA PRO A 36 3.25 -0.87 -5.92
C PRO A 36 4.64 -0.96 -6.56
N GLY A 37 4.78 -1.69 -7.67
CA GLY A 37 6.03 -1.74 -8.44
C GLY A 37 6.43 -0.40 -9.04
N ALA A 38 5.47 0.39 -9.51
CA ALA A 38 5.74 1.75 -10.00
C ALA A 38 6.15 2.70 -8.86
N ILE A 39 5.53 2.58 -7.68
CA ILE A 39 5.93 3.32 -6.47
C ILE A 39 7.36 2.93 -6.05
N ALA A 40 7.69 1.64 -6.07
CA ALA A 40 9.03 1.17 -5.75
C ALA A 40 10.10 1.75 -6.70
N LYS A 41 9.82 1.77 -8.01
CA LYS A 41 10.70 2.41 -9.00
C LYS A 41 10.87 3.91 -8.74
N LYS A 42 9.77 4.61 -8.42
CA LYS A 42 9.81 6.03 -8.05
C LYS A 42 10.69 6.26 -6.81
N ALA A 43 10.53 5.43 -5.77
CA ALA A 43 11.34 5.52 -4.55
C ALA A 43 12.83 5.38 -4.86
N ILE A 44 13.23 4.37 -5.64
CA ILE A 44 14.61 4.17 -6.06
C ILE A 44 15.14 5.41 -6.79
N ALA A 45 14.38 5.94 -7.76
CA ALA A 45 14.78 7.12 -8.52
C ALA A 45 14.92 8.38 -7.66
N GLU A 46 14.10 8.55 -6.62
CA GLU A 46 14.23 9.66 -5.66
C GLU A 46 15.46 9.48 -4.77
N HIS A 47 15.71 8.26 -4.28
CA HIS A 47 16.90 7.95 -3.48
C HIS A 47 18.21 8.18 -4.27
N GLU A 48 18.23 7.82 -5.55
CA GLU A 48 19.39 8.10 -6.43
C GLU A 48 19.68 9.59 -6.60
N LYS A 49 18.66 10.44 -6.49
CA LYS A 49 18.82 11.92 -6.49
C LYS A 49 19.17 12.47 -5.11
N GLY A 50 19.24 11.63 -4.07
CA GLY A 50 19.44 12.06 -2.68
C GLY A 50 18.17 12.55 -1.97
N ASN A 51 16.99 12.38 -2.58
CA ASN A 51 15.73 12.76 -1.99
C ASN A 51 15.17 11.60 -1.13
N PRO A 52 14.59 11.87 0.05
CA PRO A 52 13.90 10.85 0.81
C PRO A 52 12.58 10.47 0.11
N PHE A 53 12.27 9.18 0.10
CA PHE A 53 10.96 8.70 -0.34
C PHE A 53 10.56 7.43 0.43
N GLN A 54 9.63 7.58 1.34
CA GLN A 54 9.02 6.47 2.08
C GLN A 54 7.56 6.78 2.33
N ILE A 55 6.72 5.75 2.43
CA ILE A 55 5.28 5.83 2.67
C ILE A 55 4.88 5.06 3.92
N GLY A 56 3.82 5.51 4.59
CA GLY A 56 3.08 4.70 5.54
C GLY A 56 2.23 3.69 4.79
N MET A 57 2.39 2.41 5.07
CA MET A 57 1.72 1.33 4.36
C MET A 57 0.65 0.68 5.24
N PHE A 58 -0.61 0.94 4.90
CA PHE A 58 -1.77 0.42 5.62
C PHE A 58 -2.46 -0.64 4.79
N THR A 59 -2.44 -1.87 5.29
CA THR A 59 -3.15 -2.99 4.68
C THR A 59 -3.87 -3.76 5.77
N GLY A 60 -4.90 -4.49 5.45
CA GLY A 60 -5.43 -5.49 6.37
C GLY A 60 -4.47 -6.68 6.48
N ALA A 61 -4.90 -7.82 5.97
CA ALA A 61 -4.04 -9.01 5.84
C ALA A 61 -3.37 -9.12 4.45
N SER A 62 -3.35 -8.03 3.68
CA SER A 62 -2.72 -8.03 2.35
C SER A 62 -1.21 -8.17 2.48
N THR A 63 -0.62 -9.06 1.71
CA THR A 63 0.81 -9.31 1.70
C THR A 63 1.21 -10.00 0.39
N GLY A 64 2.44 -9.82 -0.02
CA GLY A 64 2.96 -10.50 -1.20
C GLY A 64 4.25 -9.88 -1.70
N ASP A 65 4.96 -10.60 -2.57
CA ASP A 65 6.22 -10.10 -3.14
C ASP A 65 6.00 -8.83 -3.98
N LYS A 66 4.87 -8.78 -4.71
CA LYS A 66 4.50 -7.64 -5.56
C LYS A 66 4.06 -6.38 -4.80
N LEU A 67 3.77 -6.49 -3.53
CA LEU A 67 3.45 -5.38 -2.65
C LEU A 67 4.59 -5.17 -1.63
N ASP A 68 4.61 -6.00 -0.58
CA ASP A 68 5.58 -5.86 0.51
C ASP A 68 7.03 -6.01 0.04
N GLY A 69 7.29 -7.01 -0.83
CA GLY A 69 8.64 -7.31 -1.29
C GLY A 69 9.24 -6.19 -2.13
N GLU A 70 8.52 -5.72 -3.14
CA GLU A 70 9.01 -4.65 -4.02
C GLU A 70 9.24 -3.35 -3.26
N LEU A 71 8.31 -2.94 -2.40
CA LEU A 71 8.43 -1.72 -1.60
C LEU A 71 9.52 -1.83 -0.53
N ALA A 72 9.69 -3.00 0.11
CA ALA A 72 10.75 -3.20 1.10
C ALA A 72 12.14 -3.16 0.45
N ARG A 73 12.34 -3.84 -0.70
CA ARG A 73 13.61 -3.80 -1.44
C ARG A 73 13.97 -2.42 -1.95
N ALA A 74 12.97 -1.58 -2.24
CA ALA A 74 13.16 -0.17 -2.62
C ALA A 74 13.39 0.76 -1.42
N ASN A 75 13.41 0.26 -0.17
CA ASN A 75 13.43 1.06 1.06
C ASN A 75 12.33 2.14 1.08
N ALA A 76 11.15 1.79 0.54
CA ALA A 76 10.03 2.72 0.36
C ALA A 76 9.01 2.68 1.51
N ILE A 77 9.25 1.88 2.55
CA ILE A 77 8.31 1.69 3.65
C ILE A 77 8.83 2.41 4.90
N LYS A 78 8.07 3.40 5.38
CA LYS A 78 8.30 4.08 6.66
C LYS A 78 7.62 3.35 7.81
N PHE A 79 6.39 2.91 7.57
CA PHE A 79 5.51 2.31 8.57
C PHE A 79 4.67 1.21 7.94
N ARG A 80 4.48 0.12 8.66
CA ARG A 80 3.67 -1.03 8.20
C ARG A 80 2.79 -1.57 9.32
N THR A 81 1.53 -1.84 9.02
CA THR A 81 0.57 -2.46 9.94
C THR A 81 -0.50 -3.25 9.17
N PRO A 82 -1.15 -4.24 9.80
CA PRO A 82 -0.82 -4.91 11.05
C PRO A 82 -0.01 -6.19 10.84
N TYR A 83 -0.06 -6.81 9.65
CA TYR A 83 0.45 -8.17 9.39
C TYR A 83 1.50 -8.18 8.27
N GLN A 84 2.56 -8.94 8.46
CA GLN A 84 3.58 -9.14 7.44
C GLN A 84 4.04 -10.61 7.40
N SER A 85 4.10 -11.16 6.20
CA SER A 85 4.65 -12.49 5.97
C SER A 85 5.83 -12.48 4.99
N ASN A 86 6.01 -11.39 4.24
CA ASN A 86 7.10 -11.29 3.27
C ASN A 86 8.45 -11.23 3.95
N LYS A 87 9.43 -12.02 3.44
CA LYS A 87 10.77 -12.15 4.03
C LYS A 87 11.57 -10.83 3.98
N ASP A 88 11.45 -10.07 2.88
CA ASP A 88 12.22 -8.84 2.69
C ASP A 88 11.69 -7.73 3.60
N LEU A 89 10.36 -7.63 3.75
CA LEU A 89 9.75 -6.74 4.72
C LEU A 89 10.16 -7.09 6.15
N ARG A 90 10.12 -8.38 6.53
CA ARG A 90 10.57 -8.77 7.87
C ARG A 90 12.04 -8.46 8.12
N ALA A 91 12.89 -8.62 7.10
CA ALA A 91 14.29 -8.22 7.20
C ALA A 91 14.44 -6.71 7.43
N ALA A 92 13.70 -5.88 6.70
CA ALA A 92 13.70 -4.43 6.88
C ALA A 92 13.20 -4.01 8.28
N LEU A 93 12.13 -4.64 8.79
CA LEU A 93 11.62 -4.38 10.13
C LEU A 93 12.64 -4.79 11.22
N ASN A 94 13.26 -5.96 11.09
CA ASN A 94 14.28 -6.42 12.03
C ASN A 94 15.54 -5.53 12.01
N ALA A 95 15.84 -4.92 10.87
CA ALA A 95 16.93 -3.95 10.73
C ALA A 95 16.54 -2.52 11.13
N HIS A 96 15.34 -2.30 11.66
CA HIS A 96 14.79 -0.98 12.03
C HIS A 96 14.76 0.04 10.87
N GLN A 97 14.66 -0.43 9.62
CA GLN A 97 14.51 0.41 8.44
C GLN A 97 13.07 0.88 8.23
N ALA A 98 12.11 0.19 8.83
CA ALA A 98 10.70 0.57 8.84
C ALA A 98 10.14 0.37 10.25
N GLN A 99 9.11 1.15 10.58
CA GLN A 99 8.35 0.98 11.81
C GLN A 99 7.23 -0.03 11.62
N TYR A 100 6.90 -0.74 12.68
CA TYR A 100 5.82 -1.71 12.69
C TYR A 100 4.89 -1.47 13.89
N PHE A 101 3.60 -1.57 13.63
CA PHE A 101 2.58 -1.50 14.65
C PHE A 101 1.65 -2.71 14.55
N ASP A 102 1.62 -3.51 15.61
CA ASP A 102 0.75 -4.67 15.73
C ASP A 102 -0.59 -4.28 16.33
N LEU A 103 -1.67 -4.73 15.70
CA LEU A 103 -3.03 -4.61 16.21
C LEU A 103 -3.90 -5.72 15.64
N HIS A 104 -5.01 -6.00 16.28
CA HIS A 104 -5.97 -6.95 15.75
C HIS A 104 -6.53 -6.47 14.42
N LEU A 105 -6.60 -7.37 13.45
CA LEU A 105 -7.11 -7.05 12.12
C LEU A 105 -8.51 -6.44 12.14
N SER A 106 -9.36 -6.89 13.06
CA SER A 106 -10.71 -6.36 13.25
C SER A 106 -10.74 -4.89 13.73
N GLU A 107 -9.67 -4.37 14.29
CA GLU A 107 -9.57 -3.00 14.80
C GLU A 107 -9.02 -2.02 13.77
N LEU A 108 -8.34 -2.52 12.72
CA LEU A 108 -7.65 -1.68 11.74
C LEU A 108 -8.60 -0.71 11.03
N ALA A 109 -9.71 -1.21 10.48
CA ALA A 109 -10.65 -0.40 9.73
C ALA A 109 -11.26 0.72 10.59
N GLN A 110 -11.63 0.41 11.83
CA GLN A 110 -12.15 1.41 12.77
C GLN A 110 -11.09 2.43 13.16
N SER A 111 -9.87 1.97 13.45
CA SER A 111 -8.74 2.85 13.82
C SER A 111 -8.41 3.83 12.71
N LEU A 112 -8.45 3.40 11.45
CA LEU A 112 -8.29 4.28 10.29
C LEU A 112 -9.48 5.24 10.14
N ARG A 113 -10.71 4.74 10.23
CA ARG A 113 -11.93 5.56 10.11
C ARG A 113 -12.01 6.67 11.15
N TYR A 114 -11.59 6.40 12.37
CA TYR A 114 -11.57 7.39 13.45
C TYR A 114 -10.28 8.23 13.50
N GLY A 115 -9.33 7.98 12.60
CA GLY A 115 -8.11 8.76 12.49
C GLY A 115 -7.05 8.46 13.56
N PHE A 116 -7.19 7.38 14.34
CA PHE A 116 -6.22 7.02 15.38
C PHE A 116 -4.83 6.69 14.82
N LEU A 117 -4.77 6.22 13.58
CA LEU A 117 -3.53 5.90 12.88
C LEU A 117 -3.16 6.96 11.82
N GLY A 118 -3.79 8.13 11.87
CA GLY A 118 -3.63 9.18 10.87
C GLY A 118 -4.62 9.05 9.70
N LYS A 119 -4.53 10.00 8.78
CA LYS A 119 -5.34 10.04 7.56
C LYS A 119 -4.72 9.17 6.48
N ILE A 120 -5.54 8.48 5.71
CA ILE A 120 -5.11 7.86 4.46
C ILE A 120 -5.18 8.91 3.34
N ASP A 121 -4.07 9.13 2.66
CA ASP A 121 -3.94 10.12 1.59
C ASP A 121 -4.27 9.51 0.23
N VAL A 122 -3.86 8.26 -0.01
CA VAL A 122 -4.11 7.52 -1.24
C VAL A 122 -4.60 6.12 -0.92
N ALA A 123 -5.62 5.63 -1.62
CA ALA A 123 -6.06 4.23 -1.55
C ALA A 123 -5.82 3.54 -2.91
N ILE A 124 -5.18 2.38 -2.88
CA ILE A 124 -4.89 1.56 -4.05
C ILE A 124 -5.60 0.22 -3.90
N VAL A 125 -6.58 0.00 -4.75
CA VAL A 125 -7.49 -1.15 -4.65
C VAL A 125 -7.38 -1.99 -5.92
N GLU A 126 -7.23 -3.31 -5.75
CA GLU A 126 -7.41 -4.25 -6.85
C GLU A 126 -8.92 -4.50 -7.05
N ALA A 127 -9.43 -4.16 -8.21
CA ALA A 127 -10.83 -4.37 -8.58
C ALA A 127 -10.94 -5.38 -9.71
N ALA A 128 -12.05 -6.12 -9.74
CA ALA A 128 -12.40 -6.97 -10.87
C ALA A 128 -12.95 -6.13 -12.03
N ASP A 129 -13.68 -5.07 -11.70
CA ASP A 129 -14.25 -4.12 -12.66
C ASP A 129 -14.56 -2.78 -11.98
N VAL A 130 -14.81 -1.76 -12.78
CA VAL A 130 -15.29 -0.46 -12.32
C VAL A 130 -16.43 -0.04 -13.23
N THR A 131 -17.61 0.21 -12.67
CA THR A 131 -18.78 0.62 -13.45
C THR A 131 -18.63 2.02 -14.05
N GLU A 132 -19.45 2.36 -15.03
CA GLU A 132 -19.46 3.70 -15.63
C GLU A 132 -19.78 4.81 -14.62
N ASP A 133 -20.52 4.49 -13.55
CA ASP A 133 -20.83 5.39 -12.45
C ASP A 133 -19.71 5.50 -11.41
N GLY A 134 -18.64 4.73 -11.58
CA GLY A 134 -17.47 4.74 -10.69
C GLY A 134 -17.58 3.80 -9.48
N GLU A 135 -18.53 2.88 -9.48
CA GLU A 135 -18.63 1.86 -8.45
C GLU A 135 -17.57 0.78 -8.68
N ILE A 136 -16.86 0.42 -7.63
CA ILE A 136 -15.82 -0.61 -7.67
C ILE A 136 -16.46 -1.97 -7.48
N VAL A 137 -16.24 -2.89 -8.42
CA VAL A 137 -16.56 -4.31 -8.26
C VAL A 137 -15.34 -4.99 -7.66
N PRO A 138 -15.36 -5.32 -6.35
CA PRO A 138 -14.20 -5.84 -5.67
C PRO A 138 -13.87 -7.27 -6.13
N THR A 139 -12.60 -7.63 -6.05
CA THR A 139 -12.20 -9.04 -6.07
C THR A 139 -12.62 -9.73 -4.77
N LEU A 140 -12.60 -11.08 -4.73
CA LEU A 140 -13.08 -11.88 -3.59
C LEU A 140 -12.52 -11.48 -2.21
N SER A 141 -11.43 -10.77 -2.15
CA SER A 141 -10.72 -10.43 -0.91
C SER A 141 -11.12 -9.09 -0.27
N LEU A 142 -12.06 -8.35 -0.84
CA LEU A 142 -12.44 -7.01 -0.37
C LEU A 142 -13.73 -6.99 0.47
N ILE A 143 -14.19 -8.12 0.95
CA ILE A 143 -15.47 -8.25 1.68
C ILE A 143 -15.50 -7.45 3.00
N HIS A 144 -14.36 -7.02 3.52
CA HIS A 144 -14.24 -6.47 4.87
C HIS A 144 -13.54 -5.11 4.96
N ILE A 145 -13.51 -4.36 3.87
CA ILE A 145 -12.97 -2.99 3.89
C ILE A 145 -14.09 -1.98 3.86
#